data_48e4c408bda4f33b2af348f3b1ed7833
#
_entry.id   48e4c408bda4f33b2af348f3b1ed7833
#
_cell.length_a   1.000
_cell.length_b   1.000
_cell.length_c   1.000
_cell.angle_alpha   90.00
_cell.angle_beta   90.00
_cell.angle_gamma   90.00
#
_symmetry.space_group_name_H-M   'P 1'
#
loop_
_entity.id
_entity.type
_entity.pdbx_description
1 polymer ?
#
loop_
_entity_poly.entity_id
_entity_poly.type
_entity_poly.pdbx_seq_one_letter_code
_entity_poly.pdbx_strand_id
1 'polypeptide(L)'
;MKRAAAAAKINLALVVGPLREDGKHELVTVYQRIAFSDRIAVERSPELRVAGFADDTLVHRALELVAGDNGTRFAAKIEKRVPVAAGLGGGSSDAATALRLANELRDEPHSGEQLESFARTLGADVPYFLVDGPQLGTGDGTELSPLELPQDYWVVVVVPRNAEKDSTGAVYSSFDARSGADGYEERRASLLQALDQVRRPRDLAALPPNDLASSPLAAELQGLGAFRADVTGAGPAVYGLFLHGDRARAARRQMSTHGRTWLTAPAWYR
;
A
#
# COMPACT_ATOMS: atom_id res chain seq x y z
N MET A 1 11.39 24.66 -0.69
CA MET A 1 11.04 23.37 -1.30
C MET A 1 11.44 22.25 -0.37
N LYS A 2 10.51 21.33 -0.05
CA LYS A 2 10.73 20.11 0.73
C LYS A 2 10.61 18.89 -0.18
N ARG A 3 11.31 17.79 0.15
CA ARG A 3 11.33 16.56 -0.65
C ARG A 3 11.28 15.34 0.26
N ALA A 4 10.54 14.30 -0.17
CA ALA A 4 10.52 13.00 0.50
C ALA A 4 10.28 11.85 -0.49
N ALA A 5 10.61 10.65 -0.04
CA ALA A 5 10.22 9.41 -0.69
C ALA A 5 8.77 9.07 -0.31
N ALA A 6 7.97 8.67 -1.29
CA ALA A 6 6.63 8.14 -1.12
C ALA A 6 6.69 6.62 -1.32
N ALA A 7 6.87 5.88 -0.23
CA ALA A 7 7.11 4.45 -0.25
C ALA A 7 5.85 3.67 -0.66
N ALA A 8 6.01 2.61 -1.45
CA ALA A 8 4.95 1.66 -1.74
C ALA A 8 4.61 0.79 -0.51
N LYS A 9 3.46 0.10 -0.56
CA LYS A 9 3.06 -0.91 0.42
C LYS A 9 2.78 -2.25 -0.25
N ILE A 10 2.81 -3.29 0.54
CA ILE A 10 2.16 -4.57 0.26
C ILE A 10 1.19 -4.90 1.38
N ASN A 11 0.18 -5.73 1.10
CA ASN A 11 -0.66 -6.35 2.11
C ASN A 11 -0.06 -7.74 2.41
N LEU A 12 0.48 -7.93 3.61
CA LEU A 12 0.98 -9.24 4.05
C LEU A 12 -0.16 -10.23 4.26
N ALA A 13 -1.35 -9.75 4.58
CA ALA A 13 -2.61 -10.46 4.57
C ALA A 13 -3.74 -9.48 4.26
N LEU A 14 -4.83 -9.98 3.66
CA LEU A 14 -6.03 -9.19 3.41
C LEU A 14 -7.24 -10.13 3.51
N VAL A 15 -7.96 -10.02 4.60
CA VAL A 15 -9.22 -10.74 4.86
C VAL A 15 -10.37 -9.76 4.66
N VAL A 16 -11.31 -10.12 3.80
CA VAL A 16 -12.44 -9.25 3.42
C VAL A 16 -13.75 -9.85 3.94
N GLY A 17 -14.54 -9.01 4.55
CA GLY A 17 -15.81 -9.31 5.17
C GLY A 17 -17.02 -8.79 4.40
N PRO A 18 -18.17 -8.74 5.07
CA PRO A 18 -19.41 -8.29 4.47
C PRO A 18 -19.38 -6.81 4.08
N LEU A 19 -20.31 -6.45 3.20
CA LEU A 19 -20.56 -5.06 2.84
C LEU A 19 -21.17 -4.31 4.06
N ARG A 20 -20.64 -3.14 4.34
CA ARG A 20 -21.04 -2.24 5.42
C ARG A 20 -22.14 -1.28 4.91
N GLU A 21 -22.77 -0.58 5.83
CA GLU A 21 -23.79 0.43 5.52
C GLU A 21 -23.26 1.61 4.69
N ASP A 22 -21.95 1.89 4.81
CA ASP A 22 -21.27 2.95 4.03
C ASP A 22 -20.90 2.54 2.60
N GLY A 23 -21.27 1.33 2.18
CA GLY A 23 -21.01 0.80 0.84
C GLY A 23 -19.59 0.26 0.63
N LYS A 24 -18.78 0.17 1.69
CA LYS A 24 -17.47 -0.46 1.68
C LYS A 24 -17.52 -1.82 2.37
N HIS A 25 -16.54 -2.67 2.09
CA HIS A 25 -16.41 -3.93 2.83
C HIS A 25 -15.74 -3.73 4.18
N GLU A 26 -16.17 -4.51 5.16
CA GLU A 26 -15.40 -4.77 6.36
C GLU A 26 -14.14 -5.52 5.96
N LEU A 27 -12.98 -5.17 6.52
CA LEU A 27 -11.76 -5.89 6.25
C LEU A 27 -10.79 -5.89 7.43
N VAL A 28 -9.88 -6.86 7.41
CA VAL A 28 -8.70 -6.88 8.25
C VAL A 28 -7.48 -7.11 7.37
N THR A 29 -6.52 -6.22 7.44
CA THR A 29 -5.33 -6.28 6.59
C THR A 29 -4.05 -5.98 7.38
N VAL A 30 -2.95 -6.58 6.95
CA VAL A 30 -1.62 -6.29 7.48
C VAL A 30 -0.85 -5.50 6.43
N TYR A 31 -0.70 -4.21 6.68
CA TYR A 31 0.08 -3.31 5.82
C TYR A 31 1.57 -3.37 6.14
N GLN A 32 2.39 -3.43 5.10
CA GLN A 32 3.84 -3.34 5.17
C GLN A 32 4.38 -2.39 4.10
N ARG A 33 5.10 -1.34 4.52
CA ARG A 33 5.86 -0.51 3.58
C ARG A 33 7.08 -1.24 3.06
N ILE A 34 7.43 -0.96 1.81
CA ILE A 34 8.63 -1.46 1.15
C ILE A 34 9.50 -0.32 0.63
N ALA A 35 10.80 -0.51 0.60
CA ALA A 35 11.79 0.49 0.18
C ALA A 35 11.84 0.67 -1.36
N PHE A 36 10.67 0.71 -1.97
CA PHE A 36 10.42 1.04 -3.36
C PHE A 36 9.48 2.24 -3.39
N SER A 37 9.89 3.37 -3.95
CA SER A 37 9.21 4.63 -3.74
C SER A 37 9.19 5.54 -4.95
N ASP A 38 8.15 6.35 -5.05
CA ASP A 38 8.12 7.60 -5.80
C ASP A 38 8.91 8.68 -5.06
N ARG A 39 9.09 9.82 -5.67
CA ARG A 39 9.66 11.01 -5.04
C ARG A 39 8.73 12.19 -5.20
N ILE A 40 8.45 12.85 -4.10
CA ILE A 40 7.58 14.02 -4.04
C ILE A 40 8.41 15.22 -3.61
N ALA A 41 8.27 16.32 -4.33
CA ALA A 41 8.79 17.63 -3.93
C ALA A 41 7.63 18.60 -3.84
N VAL A 42 7.56 19.39 -2.77
CA VAL A 42 6.55 20.42 -2.55
C VAL A 42 7.20 21.74 -2.18
N GLU A 43 6.68 22.83 -2.71
CA GLU A 43 7.08 24.20 -2.35
C GLU A 43 5.87 25.12 -2.28
N ARG A 44 6.02 26.26 -1.58
CA ARG A 44 5.03 27.35 -1.68
C ARG A 44 5.04 27.92 -3.10
N SER A 45 3.89 28.24 -3.62
CA SER A 45 3.69 28.72 -4.97
C SER A 45 2.54 29.74 -5.01
N PRO A 46 2.52 30.68 -5.94
CA PRO A 46 1.36 31.56 -6.15
C PRO A 46 0.14 30.79 -6.72
N GLU A 47 0.38 29.64 -7.35
CA GLU A 47 -0.66 28.80 -7.97
C GLU A 47 -0.56 27.35 -7.51
N LEU A 48 -1.71 26.69 -7.38
CA LEU A 48 -1.77 25.26 -7.15
C LEU A 48 -1.40 24.54 -8.45
N ARG A 49 -0.34 23.73 -8.40
CA ARG A 49 0.16 23.01 -9.58
C ARG A 49 0.78 21.69 -9.19
N VAL A 50 0.47 20.62 -9.95
CA VAL A 50 1.13 19.32 -9.87
C VAL A 50 1.78 19.01 -11.20
N ALA A 51 3.04 18.60 -11.19
CA ALA A 51 3.83 18.28 -12.37
C ALA A 51 4.48 16.90 -12.24
N GLY A 52 4.86 16.30 -13.38
CA GLY A 52 5.59 15.03 -13.44
C GLY A 52 4.73 13.79 -13.57
N PHE A 53 3.42 13.90 -13.31
CA PHE A 53 2.45 12.84 -13.56
C PHE A 53 1.10 13.47 -13.94
N ALA A 54 0.72 13.34 -15.22
CA ALA A 54 -0.44 14.06 -15.77
C ALA A 54 -1.79 13.53 -15.25
N ASP A 55 -1.85 12.24 -14.90
CA ASP A 55 -3.07 11.60 -14.44
C ASP A 55 -3.25 11.68 -12.91
N ASP A 56 -2.44 12.52 -12.24
CA ASP A 56 -2.60 12.71 -10.80
C ASP A 56 -3.88 13.47 -10.47
N THR A 57 -4.59 12.94 -9.47
CA THR A 57 -5.74 13.61 -8.87
C THR A 57 -5.60 13.71 -7.35
N LEU A 58 -4.87 12.77 -6.73
CA LEU A 58 -4.79 12.66 -5.28
C LEU A 58 -3.83 13.67 -4.67
N VAL A 59 -2.66 13.91 -5.28
CA VAL A 59 -1.71 14.92 -4.80
C VAL A 59 -2.31 16.30 -4.95
N HIS A 60 -2.99 16.57 -6.07
CA HIS A 60 -3.69 17.85 -6.27
C HIS A 60 -4.70 18.11 -5.14
N ARG A 61 -5.60 17.14 -4.89
CA ARG A 61 -6.60 17.23 -3.81
C ARG A 61 -5.95 17.34 -2.42
N ALA A 62 -4.84 16.62 -2.18
CA ALA A 62 -4.10 16.72 -0.93
C ALA A 62 -3.59 18.15 -0.68
N LEU A 63 -3.04 18.79 -1.72
CA LEU A 63 -2.56 20.18 -1.63
C LEU A 63 -3.71 21.17 -1.42
N GLU A 64 -4.87 20.96 -2.05
CA GLU A 64 -6.08 21.77 -1.83
C GLU A 64 -6.53 21.70 -0.37
N LEU A 65 -6.63 20.49 0.20
CA LEU A 65 -7.04 20.30 1.60
C LEU A 65 -6.10 21.00 2.58
N VAL A 66 -4.78 20.88 2.36
CA VAL A 66 -3.79 21.54 3.22
C VAL A 66 -3.80 23.04 3.02
N ALA A 67 -3.99 23.55 1.80
CA ALA A 67 -4.05 24.97 1.52
C ALA A 67 -5.19 25.66 2.30
N GLY A 68 -6.37 25.05 2.31
CA GLY A 68 -7.57 25.66 2.89
C GLY A 68 -7.88 27.02 2.26
N ASP A 69 -8.63 27.85 2.99
CA ASP A 69 -9.06 29.18 2.53
C ASP A 69 -8.04 30.30 2.77
N ASN A 70 -6.90 30.02 3.39
CA ASN A 70 -5.92 31.02 3.86
C ASN A 70 -5.03 31.61 2.75
N GLY A 71 -5.35 31.37 1.48
CA GLY A 71 -4.58 31.93 0.35
C GLY A 71 -3.23 31.26 0.07
N THR A 72 -2.72 30.40 0.97
CA THR A 72 -1.48 29.65 0.73
C THR A 72 -1.71 28.66 -0.41
N ARG A 73 -0.80 28.63 -1.38
CA ARG A 73 -0.83 27.67 -2.49
C ARG A 73 0.50 26.91 -2.54
N PHE A 74 0.45 25.74 -3.15
CA PHE A 74 1.60 24.85 -3.25
C PHE A 74 1.77 24.36 -4.69
N ALA A 75 3.03 24.16 -5.09
CA ALA A 75 3.38 23.40 -6.27
C ALA A 75 4.02 22.08 -5.83
N ALA A 76 3.62 20.99 -6.48
CA ALA A 76 4.25 19.69 -6.30
C ALA A 76 4.86 19.17 -7.61
N LYS A 77 5.93 18.38 -7.45
CA LYS A 77 6.51 17.58 -8.54
C LYS A 77 6.56 16.12 -8.10
N ILE A 78 6.00 15.24 -8.93
CA ILE A 78 5.98 13.78 -8.75
C ILE A 78 7.01 13.17 -9.69
N GLU A 79 7.95 12.38 -9.13
CA GLU A 79 8.81 11.49 -9.90
C GLU A 79 8.30 10.06 -9.72
N LYS A 80 7.48 9.61 -10.68
CA LYS A 80 6.75 8.34 -10.61
C LYS A 80 7.63 7.16 -10.97
N ARG A 81 7.74 6.18 -10.07
CA ARG A 81 8.50 4.92 -10.18
C ARG A 81 7.65 3.72 -9.84
N VAL A 82 6.78 3.87 -8.82
CA VAL A 82 5.83 2.84 -8.40
C VAL A 82 4.77 2.67 -9.49
N PRO A 83 4.56 1.46 -10.00
CA PRO A 83 3.54 1.22 -11.03
C PRO A 83 2.16 1.69 -10.59
N VAL A 84 1.51 2.42 -11.48
CA VAL A 84 0.17 2.92 -11.23
C VAL A 84 -0.80 1.75 -11.19
N ALA A 85 -1.70 1.80 -10.22
CA ALA A 85 -2.81 0.87 -10.13
C ALA A 85 -2.44 -0.62 -10.04
N ALA A 86 -1.30 -0.91 -9.42
CA ALA A 86 -0.78 -2.24 -9.23
C ALA A 86 -1.11 -2.88 -7.85
N GLY A 87 -1.92 -2.22 -7.00
CA GLY A 87 -2.16 -2.67 -5.62
C GLY A 87 -1.06 -2.27 -4.63
N LEU A 88 -0.08 -1.46 -5.07
CA LEU A 88 1.10 -1.04 -4.29
C LEU A 88 0.89 0.28 -3.52
N GLY A 89 -0.28 0.89 -3.58
CA GLY A 89 -0.61 2.11 -2.84
C GLY A 89 0.15 3.37 -3.25
N GLY A 90 0.79 3.40 -4.45
CA GLY A 90 1.66 4.50 -4.86
C GLY A 90 0.97 5.86 -4.87
N GLY A 91 -0.23 5.99 -5.43
CA GLY A 91 -0.98 7.25 -5.43
C GLY A 91 -1.36 7.73 -4.02
N SER A 92 -1.77 6.79 -3.16
CA SER A 92 -2.10 7.09 -1.75
C SER A 92 -0.86 7.54 -0.97
N SER A 93 0.29 6.92 -1.23
CA SER A 93 1.58 7.31 -0.64
C SER A 93 2.03 8.70 -1.11
N ASP A 94 1.85 8.99 -2.40
CA ASP A 94 2.15 10.31 -2.97
C ASP A 94 1.32 11.39 -2.29
N ALA A 95 0.00 11.16 -2.16
CA ALA A 95 -0.93 12.08 -1.51
C ALA A 95 -0.58 12.32 -0.03
N ALA A 96 -0.36 11.25 0.74
CA ALA A 96 0.04 11.36 2.15
C ALA A 96 1.37 12.12 2.31
N THR A 97 2.34 11.85 1.41
CA THR A 97 3.61 12.55 1.41
C THR A 97 3.42 14.03 1.08
N ALA A 98 2.57 14.36 0.12
CA ALA A 98 2.25 15.75 -0.24
C ALA A 98 1.53 16.48 0.90
N LEU A 99 0.55 15.83 1.57
CA LEU A 99 -0.11 16.37 2.78
C LEU A 99 0.92 16.79 3.83
N ARG A 100 1.82 15.87 4.18
CA ARG A 100 2.84 16.12 5.20
C ARG A 100 3.79 17.24 4.79
N LEU A 101 4.35 17.20 3.57
CA LEU A 101 5.31 18.20 3.10
C LEU A 101 4.68 19.60 2.96
N ALA A 102 3.45 19.68 2.46
CA ALA A 102 2.72 20.93 2.37
C ALA A 102 2.42 21.51 3.76
N ASN A 103 1.99 20.65 4.69
CA ASN A 103 1.72 21.05 6.08
C ASN A 103 2.96 21.62 6.78
N GLU A 104 4.12 21.00 6.57
CA GLU A 104 5.41 21.50 7.08
C GLU A 104 5.85 22.85 6.48
N LEU A 105 5.25 23.27 5.37
CA LEU A 105 5.50 24.56 4.72
C LEU A 105 4.51 25.64 5.14
N ARG A 106 3.47 25.32 5.91
CA ARG A 106 2.53 26.31 6.44
C ARG A 106 3.17 27.12 7.57
N ASP A 107 2.73 28.36 7.73
CA ASP A 107 3.11 29.18 8.90
C ASP A 107 2.38 28.67 10.16
N GLU A 108 1.13 28.20 9.99
CA GLU A 108 0.33 27.54 11.00
C GLU A 108 0.00 26.12 10.52
N PRO A 109 0.79 25.09 10.88
CA PRO A 109 0.54 23.72 10.49
C PRO A 109 -0.76 23.17 11.08
N HIS A 110 -1.47 22.39 10.31
CA HIS A 110 -2.59 21.58 10.80
C HIS A 110 -2.12 20.55 11.81
N SER A 111 -2.98 20.17 12.74
CA SER A 111 -2.71 19.09 13.70
C SER A 111 -2.64 17.72 13.02
N GLY A 112 -2.08 16.73 13.73
CA GLY A 112 -2.06 15.34 13.24
C GLY A 112 -3.47 14.81 12.98
N GLU A 113 -4.44 15.11 13.82
CA GLU A 113 -5.84 14.73 13.67
C GLU A 113 -6.48 15.33 12.41
N GLN A 114 -6.17 16.59 12.10
CA GLN A 114 -6.63 17.23 10.87
C GLN A 114 -6.02 16.58 9.62
N LEU A 115 -4.72 16.27 9.65
CA LEU A 115 -4.06 15.55 8.54
C LEU A 115 -4.65 14.15 8.33
N GLU A 116 -4.95 13.44 9.40
CA GLU A 116 -5.62 12.14 9.34
C GLU A 116 -7.02 12.27 8.73
N SER A 117 -7.79 13.28 9.14
CA SER A 117 -9.09 13.57 8.56
C SER A 117 -8.99 13.83 7.05
N PHE A 118 -8.03 14.64 6.61
CA PHE A 118 -7.79 14.86 5.18
C PHE A 118 -7.40 13.57 4.46
N ALA A 119 -6.55 12.75 5.07
CA ALA A 119 -6.12 11.49 4.50
C ALA A 119 -7.31 10.53 4.27
N ARG A 120 -8.23 10.42 5.22
CA ARG A 120 -9.46 9.60 5.10
C ARG A 120 -10.34 10.05 3.93
N THR A 121 -10.43 11.35 3.65
CA THR A 121 -11.23 11.87 2.51
C THR A 121 -10.57 11.60 1.15
N LEU A 122 -9.26 11.37 1.12
CA LEU A 122 -8.51 11.09 -0.11
C LEU A 122 -8.59 9.63 -0.53
N GLY A 123 -8.67 8.70 0.43
CA GLY A 123 -8.79 7.28 0.15
C GLY A 123 -8.39 6.38 1.32
N ALA A 124 -8.88 5.14 1.31
CA ALA A 124 -8.71 4.20 2.43
C ALA A 124 -7.24 3.87 2.76
N ASP A 125 -6.36 3.82 1.76
CA ASP A 125 -4.94 3.55 1.98
C ASP A 125 -4.13 4.79 2.42
N VAL A 126 -4.67 6.02 2.29
CA VAL A 126 -3.89 7.25 2.55
C VAL A 126 -3.50 7.41 4.02
N PRO A 127 -4.39 7.14 5.01
CA PRO A 127 -4.03 7.23 6.43
C PRO A 127 -2.85 6.37 6.82
N TYR A 128 -2.73 5.16 6.24
CA TYR A 128 -1.59 4.26 6.49
C TYR A 128 -0.24 4.91 6.21
N PHE A 129 -0.16 5.78 5.21
CA PHE A 129 1.10 6.45 4.85
C PHE A 129 1.45 7.66 5.72
N LEU A 130 0.57 8.06 6.64
CA LEU A 130 0.87 9.08 7.65
C LEU A 130 1.49 8.51 8.93
N VAL A 131 1.36 7.20 9.18
CA VAL A 131 1.87 6.51 10.38
C VAL A 131 3.09 5.66 10.04
N ASP A 132 3.93 5.35 11.03
CA ASP A 132 5.14 4.57 10.83
C ASP A 132 4.93 3.07 11.04
N GLY A 133 5.79 2.27 10.41
CA GLY A 133 5.86 0.82 10.60
C GLY A 133 4.72 0.03 9.98
N PRO A 134 4.70 -1.29 10.22
CA PRO A 134 3.59 -2.16 9.86
C PRO A 134 2.34 -1.81 10.67
N GLN A 135 1.17 -1.95 10.07
CA GLN A 135 -0.11 -1.67 10.71
C GLN A 135 -1.11 -2.79 10.48
N LEU A 136 -1.91 -3.08 11.48
CA LEU A 136 -3.17 -3.78 11.32
C LEU A 136 -4.23 -2.74 10.96
N GLY A 137 -4.81 -2.87 9.77
CA GLY A 137 -5.95 -2.06 9.35
C GLY A 137 -7.24 -2.82 9.56
N THR A 138 -8.24 -2.19 10.20
CA THR A 138 -9.58 -2.73 10.43
C THR A 138 -10.66 -1.77 9.92
N GLY A 139 -11.93 -2.16 10.02
CA GLY A 139 -13.03 -1.41 9.45
C GLY A 139 -12.96 -1.43 7.92
N ASP A 140 -12.92 -0.28 7.30
CA ASP A 140 -12.66 -0.13 5.85
C ASP A 140 -11.16 -0.09 5.50
N GLY A 141 -10.28 -0.41 6.46
CA GLY A 141 -8.83 -0.36 6.37
C GLY A 141 -8.20 0.92 6.91
N THR A 142 -8.99 1.86 7.38
CA THR A 142 -8.52 3.16 7.91
C THR A 142 -8.33 3.19 9.42
N GLU A 143 -8.83 2.22 10.14
CA GLU A 143 -8.58 2.05 11.58
C GLU A 143 -7.26 1.31 11.76
N LEU A 144 -6.22 2.03 12.18
CA LEU A 144 -4.85 1.54 12.19
C LEU A 144 -4.36 1.24 13.61
N SER A 145 -3.78 0.07 13.79
CA SER A 145 -3.08 -0.32 15.02
C SER A 145 -1.66 -0.77 14.69
N PRO A 146 -0.64 -0.24 15.40
CA PRO A 146 0.75 -0.57 15.10
C PRO A 146 1.05 -2.05 15.37
N LEU A 147 1.88 -2.64 14.52
CA LEU A 147 2.36 -4.01 14.65
C LEU A 147 3.89 -4.03 14.77
N GLU A 148 4.39 -4.90 15.64
CA GLU A 148 5.80 -5.23 15.72
C GLU A 148 6.08 -6.51 14.92
N LEU A 149 6.48 -6.35 13.66
CA LEU A 149 6.78 -7.46 12.78
C LEU A 149 8.28 -7.51 12.44
N PRO A 150 8.86 -8.71 12.25
CA PRO A 150 10.22 -8.86 11.74
C PRO A 150 10.37 -8.19 10.37
N GLN A 151 11.48 -7.47 10.16
CA GLN A 151 11.74 -6.68 8.95
C GLN A 151 12.97 -7.17 8.16
N ASP A 152 13.64 -8.23 8.60
CA ASP A 152 14.89 -8.75 8.04
C ASP A 152 14.62 -9.80 6.94
N TYR A 153 13.98 -9.33 5.84
CA TYR A 153 13.71 -10.13 4.65
C TYR A 153 13.77 -9.29 3.38
N TRP A 154 13.90 -9.97 2.26
CA TRP A 154 13.88 -9.38 0.92
C TRP A 154 12.50 -9.53 0.31
N VAL A 155 12.09 -8.55 -0.50
CA VAL A 155 10.83 -8.55 -1.21
C VAL A 155 11.09 -8.50 -2.71
N VAL A 156 10.59 -9.48 -3.45
CA VAL A 156 10.50 -9.44 -4.91
C VAL A 156 9.08 -9.03 -5.26
N VAL A 157 8.94 -7.95 -6.03
CA VAL A 157 7.64 -7.49 -6.56
C VAL A 157 7.61 -7.81 -8.06
N VAL A 158 6.50 -8.34 -8.52
CA VAL A 158 6.25 -8.66 -9.95
C VAL A 158 4.93 -7.98 -10.36
N VAL A 159 4.98 -7.18 -11.42
CA VAL A 159 3.77 -6.68 -12.09
C VAL A 159 3.70 -7.36 -13.46
N PRO A 160 2.71 -8.23 -13.68
CA PRO A 160 2.58 -8.99 -14.91
C PRO A 160 2.44 -8.06 -16.14
N ARG A 161 3.02 -8.50 -17.28
CA ARG A 161 3.09 -7.68 -18.49
C ARG A 161 1.72 -7.42 -19.11
N ASN A 162 0.84 -8.41 -19.06
CA ASN A 162 -0.49 -8.40 -19.68
C ASN A 162 -1.61 -8.42 -18.63
N ALA A 163 -1.31 -7.92 -17.42
CA ALA A 163 -2.36 -7.82 -16.42
C ALA A 163 -3.36 -6.76 -16.90
N GLU A 164 -4.51 -7.21 -17.38
CA GLU A 164 -5.68 -6.36 -17.48
C GLU A 164 -6.02 -5.88 -16.08
N LYS A 165 -6.09 -4.58 -15.93
CA LYS A 165 -6.45 -3.98 -14.66
C LYS A 165 -7.96 -3.95 -14.56
N ASP A 166 -8.53 -4.93 -13.89
CA ASP A 166 -9.86 -4.76 -13.34
C ASP A 166 -9.87 -3.55 -12.39
N SER A 167 -10.91 -2.75 -12.45
CA SER A 167 -11.07 -1.71 -11.44
C SER A 167 -11.15 -2.37 -10.06
N THR A 168 -10.68 -1.68 -9.02
CA THR A 168 -10.83 -2.18 -7.64
C THR A 168 -12.28 -2.59 -7.35
N GLY A 169 -13.26 -1.80 -7.83
CA GLY A 169 -14.69 -2.14 -7.71
C GLY A 169 -15.06 -3.46 -8.40
N ALA A 170 -14.54 -3.75 -9.59
CA ALA A 170 -14.81 -5.01 -10.29
C ALA A 170 -14.26 -6.22 -9.51
N VAL A 171 -13.08 -6.07 -8.88
CA VAL A 171 -12.49 -7.13 -8.03
C VAL A 171 -13.38 -7.41 -6.81
N TYR A 172 -13.89 -6.37 -6.15
CA TYR A 172 -14.85 -6.53 -5.04
C TYR A 172 -16.17 -7.14 -5.52
N SER A 173 -16.71 -6.70 -6.66
CA SER A 173 -17.92 -7.32 -7.23
C SER A 173 -17.73 -8.82 -7.54
N SER A 174 -16.54 -9.22 -8.01
CA SER A 174 -16.21 -10.64 -8.22
C SER A 174 -16.09 -11.39 -6.88
N PHE A 175 -15.60 -10.73 -5.82
CA PHE A 175 -15.57 -11.28 -4.47
C PHE A 175 -17.01 -11.55 -3.96
N ASP A 176 -17.91 -10.58 -4.13
CA ASP A 176 -19.32 -10.71 -3.74
C ASP A 176 -20.02 -11.82 -4.52
N ALA A 177 -19.81 -11.88 -5.83
CA ALA A 177 -20.43 -12.87 -6.71
C ALA A 177 -20.09 -14.33 -6.33
N ARG A 178 -18.97 -14.56 -5.64
CA ARG A 178 -18.58 -15.88 -5.13
C ARG A 178 -18.87 -16.09 -3.63
N SER A 179 -19.70 -15.26 -3.02
CA SER A 179 -19.98 -15.29 -1.58
C SER A 179 -18.70 -15.19 -0.72
N GLY A 180 -17.78 -14.35 -1.14
CA GLY A 180 -16.43 -14.28 -0.56
C GLY A 180 -16.41 -13.87 0.93
N ALA A 181 -17.48 -13.23 1.41
CA ALA A 181 -17.62 -12.84 2.81
C ALA A 181 -17.95 -14.03 3.76
N ASP A 182 -18.37 -15.18 3.20
CA ASP A 182 -18.69 -16.35 4.01
C ASP A 182 -17.47 -16.80 4.83
N GLY A 183 -17.63 -17.08 6.11
CA GLY A 183 -16.56 -17.46 7.02
C GLY A 183 -15.58 -16.32 7.35
N TYR A 184 -16.01 -15.06 7.22
CA TYR A 184 -15.16 -13.89 7.54
C TYR A 184 -14.62 -13.94 8.98
N GLU A 185 -15.46 -14.21 9.97
CA GLU A 185 -15.04 -14.20 11.38
C GLU A 185 -13.99 -15.26 11.68
N GLU A 186 -14.08 -16.43 11.07
CA GLU A 186 -13.09 -17.51 11.21
C GLU A 186 -11.75 -17.10 10.56
N ARG A 187 -11.78 -16.51 9.36
CA ARG A 187 -10.56 -16.03 8.69
C ARG A 187 -9.93 -14.86 9.43
N ARG A 188 -10.76 -13.95 9.96
CA ARG A 188 -10.32 -12.83 10.81
C ARG A 188 -9.64 -13.36 12.08
N ALA A 189 -10.28 -14.30 12.78
CA ALA A 189 -9.73 -14.90 13.98
C ALA A 189 -8.40 -15.63 13.69
N SER A 190 -8.34 -16.37 12.58
CA SER A 190 -7.12 -17.05 12.12
C SER A 190 -5.99 -16.05 11.83
N LEU A 191 -6.28 -14.89 11.21
CA LEU A 191 -5.29 -13.84 10.97
C LEU A 191 -4.74 -13.29 12.30
N LEU A 192 -5.62 -12.95 13.24
CA LEU A 192 -5.20 -12.38 14.52
C LEU A 192 -4.38 -13.40 15.34
N GLN A 193 -4.80 -14.66 15.34
CA GLN A 193 -4.04 -15.73 16.00
C GLN A 193 -2.67 -15.95 15.36
N ALA A 194 -2.59 -15.93 14.03
CA ALA A 194 -1.31 -16.07 13.32
C ALA A 194 -0.38 -14.90 13.62
N LEU A 195 -0.91 -13.66 13.67
CA LEU A 195 -0.13 -12.46 14.03
C LEU A 195 0.47 -12.54 15.43
N ASP A 196 -0.31 -13.04 16.40
CA ASP A 196 0.17 -13.23 17.78
C ASP A 196 1.34 -14.21 17.89
N GLN A 197 1.53 -15.08 16.91
CA GLN A 197 2.62 -16.06 16.88
C GLN A 197 3.85 -15.60 16.06
N VAL A 198 3.80 -14.47 15.37
CA VAL A 198 4.90 -13.98 14.55
C VAL A 198 6.06 -13.54 15.45
N ARG A 199 7.22 -14.17 15.29
CA ARG A 199 8.48 -13.81 15.98
C ARG A 199 9.65 -13.67 15.01
N ARG A 200 9.64 -14.39 13.91
CA ARG A 200 10.68 -14.42 12.87
C ARG A 200 10.06 -14.22 11.50
N PRO A 201 10.82 -13.77 10.48
CA PRO A 201 10.28 -13.54 9.15
C PRO A 201 9.49 -14.72 8.57
N ARG A 202 9.96 -15.96 8.79
CA ARG A 202 9.27 -17.15 8.28
C ARG A 202 7.88 -17.37 8.87
N ASP A 203 7.63 -16.85 10.06
CA ASP A 203 6.34 -17.02 10.72
C ASP A 203 5.23 -16.26 9.98
N LEU A 204 5.59 -15.21 9.18
CA LEU A 204 4.68 -14.51 8.29
C LEU A 204 4.07 -15.45 7.20
N ALA A 205 4.64 -16.62 6.96
CA ALA A 205 4.07 -17.60 6.05
C ALA A 205 2.75 -18.18 6.53
N ALA A 206 2.47 -18.13 7.84
CA ALA A 206 1.24 -18.61 8.45
C ALA A 206 0.06 -17.63 8.30
N LEU A 207 0.30 -16.39 7.89
CA LEU A 207 -0.78 -15.43 7.66
C LEU A 207 -1.71 -15.91 6.53
N PRO A 208 -3.03 -15.74 6.64
CA PRO A 208 -3.96 -16.11 5.58
C PRO A 208 -3.66 -15.37 4.28
N PRO A 209 -4.06 -15.93 3.12
CA PRO A 209 -3.86 -15.31 1.83
C PRO A 209 -4.76 -14.08 1.64
N ASN A 210 -4.55 -13.39 0.52
CA ASN A 210 -5.41 -12.32 0.05
C ASN A 210 -6.74 -12.87 -0.45
N ASP A 211 -7.85 -12.44 0.14
CA ASP A 211 -9.20 -12.88 -0.24
C ASP A 211 -9.67 -12.32 -1.59
N LEU A 212 -9.15 -11.17 -2.03
CA LEU A 212 -9.62 -10.51 -3.26
C LEU A 212 -9.09 -11.16 -4.53
N ALA A 213 -7.81 -11.52 -4.54
CA ALA A 213 -7.15 -11.97 -5.75
C ALA A 213 -6.09 -13.03 -5.46
N SER A 214 -5.89 -13.92 -6.42
CA SER A 214 -4.81 -14.91 -6.44
C SER A 214 -4.07 -14.86 -7.77
N SER A 215 -2.85 -15.41 -7.80
CA SER A 215 -2.05 -15.45 -9.02
C SER A 215 -1.18 -16.71 -9.04
N PRO A 216 -1.06 -17.42 -10.18
CA PRO A 216 -0.12 -18.53 -10.32
C PRO A 216 1.34 -18.11 -10.12
N LEU A 217 1.67 -16.82 -10.31
CA LEU A 217 3.01 -16.28 -10.05
C LEU A 217 3.39 -16.33 -8.57
N ALA A 218 2.41 -16.35 -7.65
CA ALA A 218 2.69 -16.56 -6.23
C ALA A 218 3.25 -17.97 -5.97
N ALA A 219 2.64 -19.00 -6.54
CA ALA A 219 3.14 -20.36 -6.45
C ALA A 219 4.53 -20.52 -7.11
N GLU A 220 4.78 -19.86 -8.23
CA GLU A 220 6.09 -19.83 -8.88
C GLU A 220 7.15 -19.17 -7.99
N LEU A 221 6.85 -18.01 -7.37
CA LEU A 221 7.75 -17.36 -6.41
C LEU A 221 8.07 -18.26 -5.21
N GLN A 222 7.09 -19.03 -4.71
CA GLN A 222 7.31 -20.02 -3.65
C GLN A 222 8.22 -21.15 -4.14
N GLY A 223 8.02 -21.66 -5.34
CA GLY A 223 8.91 -22.63 -5.98
C GLY A 223 10.35 -22.14 -6.13
N LEU A 224 10.55 -20.83 -6.25
CA LEU A 224 11.86 -20.16 -6.30
C LEU A 224 12.45 -19.87 -4.90
N GLY A 225 11.76 -20.28 -3.84
CA GLY A 225 12.23 -20.19 -2.46
C GLY A 225 11.71 -19.02 -1.66
N ALA A 226 10.65 -18.35 -2.13
CA ALA A 226 9.91 -17.42 -1.27
C ALA A 226 9.23 -18.19 -0.13
N PHE A 227 9.40 -17.74 1.10
CA PHE A 227 8.72 -18.38 2.24
C PHE A 227 7.24 -17.94 2.34
N ARG A 228 6.90 -16.82 1.70
CA ARG A 228 5.52 -16.34 1.45
C ARG A 228 5.48 -15.65 0.10
N ALA A 229 4.40 -15.84 -0.63
CA ALA A 229 4.10 -15.08 -1.82
C ALA A 229 2.59 -14.91 -1.97
N ASP A 230 2.15 -13.73 -2.44
CA ASP A 230 0.74 -13.42 -2.61
C ASP A 230 0.53 -12.22 -3.54
N VAL A 231 -0.73 -11.96 -3.90
CA VAL A 231 -1.16 -10.72 -4.54
C VAL A 231 -1.28 -9.62 -3.48
N THR A 232 -0.98 -8.37 -3.82
CA THR A 232 -1.17 -7.23 -2.92
C THR A 232 -2.37 -6.38 -3.30
N GLY A 233 -3.24 -6.08 -2.33
CA GLY A 233 -4.48 -5.35 -2.55
C GLY A 233 -5.38 -6.05 -3.56
N ALA A 234 -6.01 -5.30 -4.46
CA ALA A 234 -6.79 -5.84 -5.57
C ALA A 234 -5.92 -6.31 -6.77
N GLY A 235 -4.60 -6.32 -6.61
CA GLY A 235 -3.67 -6.69 -7.67
C GLY A 235 -3.45 -5.57 -8.70
N PRO A 236 -2.81 -5.88 -9.84
CA PRO A 236 -2.26 -7.17 -10.26
C PRO A 236 -0.86 -7.51 -9.70
N ALA A 237 -0.24 -6.66 -8.88
CA ALA A 237 1.10 -6.95 -8.38
C ALA A 237 1.11 -8.17 -7.44
N VAL A 238 2.12 -9.00 -7.64
CA VAL A 238 2.43 -10.17 -6.81
C VAL A 238 3.74 -9.90 -6.09
N TYR A 239 3.85 -10.31 -4.84
CA TYR A 239 5.09 -10.23 -4.09
C TYR A 239 5.55 -11.59 -3.61
N GLY A 240 6.86 -11.74 -3.38
CA GLY A 240 7.45 -12.89 -2.71
C GLY A 240 8.45 -12.44 -1.66
N LEU A 241 8.42 -13.04 -0.48
CA LEU A 241 9.30 -12.77 0.65
C LEU A 241 10.41 -13.81 0.75
N PHE A 242 11.66 -13.37 0.85
CA PHE A 242 12.85 -14.22 0.87
C PHE A 242 13.76 -13.89 2.05
N LEU A 243 14.31 -14.91 2.70
CA LEU A 243 15.32 -14.70 3.76
C LEU A 243 16.69 -14.32 3.19
N HIS A 244 17.03 -14.80 1.99
CA HIS A 244 18.36 -14.66 1.41
C HIS A 244 18.34 -13.80 0.16
N GLY A 245 19.18 -12.77 0.12
CA GLY A 245 19.23 -11.81 -0.98
C GLY A 245 19.71 -12.40 -2.32
N ASP A 246 20.54 -13.45 -2.31
CA ASP A 246 20.95 -14.17 -3.51
C ASP A 246 19.77 -14.92 -4.15
N ARG A 247 18.96 -15.62 -3.34
CA ARG A 247 17.72 -16.26 -3.77
C ARG A 247 16.72 -15.24 -4.32
N ALA A 248 16.51 -14.15 -3.61
CA ALA A 248 15.64 -13.07 -4.06
C ALA A 248 16.10 -12.46 -5.40
N ARG A 249 17.41 -12.25 -5.59
CA ARG A 249 17.98 -11.77 -6.85
C ARG A 249 17.78 -12.77 -7.99
N ALA A 250 17.96 -14.07 -7.73
CA ALA A 250 17.73 -15.12 -8.72
C ALA A 250 16.26 -15.18 -9.12
N ALA A 251 15.35 -15.21 -8.15
CA ALA A 251 13.90 -15.19 -8.36
C ALA A 251 13.48 -13.95 -9.18
N ARG A 252 13.94 -12.75 -8.83
CA ARG A 252 13.64 -11.53 -9.60
C ARG A 252 14.05 -11.66 -11.06
N ARG A 253 15.24 -12.20 -11.35
CA ARG A 253 15.70 -12.40 -12.74
C ARG A 253 14.80 -13.37 -13.50
N GLN A 254 14.42 -14.47 -12.88
CA GLN A 254 13.55 -15.46 -13.51
C GLN A 254 12.15 -14.91 -13.74
N MET A 255 11.56 -14.24 -12.76
CA MET A 255 10.24 -13.64 -12.85
C MET A 255 10.17 -12.46 -13.86
N SER A 256 11.29 -11.92 -14.32
CA SER A 256 11.31 -10.84 -15.33
C SER A 256 10.77 -11.28 -16.70
N THR A 257 10.66 -12.57 -16.96
CA THR A 257 10.00 -13.13 -18.15
C THR A 257 8.49 -12.87 -18.15
N HIS A 258 7.87 -12.78 -16.98
CA HIS A 258 6.44 -12.56 -16.80
C HIS A 258 6.05 -11.08 -16.80
N GLY A 259 6.97 -10.17 -16.44
CA GLY A 259 6.65 -8.77 -16.33
C GLY A 259 7.76 -7.89 -15.77
N ARG A 260 7.38 -6.71 -15.28
CA ARG A 260 8.31 -5.81 -14.59
C ARG A 260 8.56 -6.33 -13.17
N THR A 261 9.82 -6.35 -12.76
CA THR A 261 10.22 -6.89 -11.46
C THR A 261 11.12 -5.94 -10.69
N TRP A 262 10.94 -5.88 -9.38
CA TRP A 262 11.79 -5.11 -8.46
C TRP A 262 12.23 -5.99 -7.31
N LEU A 263 13.44 -5.71 -6.82
CA LEU A 263 13.97 -6.26 -5.57
C LEU A 263 14.06 -5.12 -4.57
N THR A 264 13.47 -5.32 -3.41
CA THR A 264 13.40 -4.34 -2.34
C THR A 264 13.43 -5.03 -0.97
N ALA A 265 13.22 -4.29 0.08
CA ALA A 265 13.11 -4.76 1.46
C ALA A 265 12.00 -3.98 2.18
N PRO A 266 11.58 -4.37 3.38
CA PRO A 266 10.76 -3.52 4.23
C PRO A 266 11.38 -2.13 4.41
N ALA A 267 10.54 -1.10 4.43
CA ALA A 267 10.99 0.26 4.66
C ALA A 267 11.05 0.55 6.17
N TRP A 268 12.23 0.98 6.63
CA TRP A 268 12.55 1.28 8.03
C TRP A 268 12.42 2.78 8.35
N TYR A 269 11.81 3.57 7.47
CA TYR A 269 11.84 5.03 7.60
C TYR A 269 10.94 5.53 8.72
N ARG A 270 11.53 6.40 9.50
CA ARG A 270 10.84 7.41 10.29
C ARG A 270 10.59 8.66 9.45
#